data_1f79a24f4abf0b8fb9740e9f80d084ae
#
_entry.id   1f79a24f4abf0b8fb9740e9f80d084ae
#
_cell.length_a   1.000
_cell.length_b   1.000
_cell.length_c   1.000
_cell.angle_alpha   90.00
_cell.angle_beta   90.00
_cell.angle_gamma   90.00
#
_symmetry.space_group_name_H-M   'P 1'
#
loop_
_entity.id
_entity.type
_entity.pdbx_description
1 polymer ?
#
loop_
_entity_poly.entity_id
_entity_poly.type
_entity_poly.pdbx_seq_one_letter_code
_entity_poly.pdbx_strand_id
1 'polypeptide(L)'
;MSHKYYFSVAAMFKNESWTLKEWIEHYKLHGADHIYLVDDFSNDDFLPILQPYIDSGYVTLFKSDVEERFTGRQIHVTNKYFLPIAKESKWIAQVDVDE
;
A
#
# COMPACT_ATOMS: atom_id res chain seq x y z
N MET A 1 -7.60 -0.92 24.00
CA MET A 1 -8.36 -0.76 22.76
C MET A 1 -7.94 -1.79 21.73
N SER A 2 -8.90 -2.38 21.05
CA SER A 2 -8.59 -3.28 19.96
C SER A 2 -8.23 -2.51 18.70
N HIS A 3 -7.32 -3.07 17.91
CA HIS A 3 -6.97 -2.53 16.61
C HIS A 3 -7.82 -3.25 15.55
N LYS A 4 -8.09 -2.55 14.44
CA LYS A 4 -8.82 -3.13 13.33
C LYS A 4 -8.04 -4.30 12.71
N TYR A 5 -6.71 -4.16 12.63
CA TYR A 5 -5.82 -5.20 12.12
C TYR A 5 -4.69 -5.45 13.08
N TYR A 6 -4.22 -6.71 13.14
CA TYR A 6 -3.05 -7.03 13.94
C TYR A 6 -1.77 -6.62 13.22
N PHE A 7 -1.63 -7.01 11.95
CA PHE A 7 -0.45 -6.73 11.15
C PHE A 7 -0.84 -6.29 9.75
N SER A 8 -0.39 -5.12 9.34
CA SER A 8 -0.64 -4.58 8.01
C SER A 8 0.67 -4.25 7.32
N VAL A 9 0.64 -4.25 5.99
CA VAL A 9 1.78 -3.87 5.16
C VAL A 9 1.38 -2.63 4.37
N ALA A 10 2.29 -1.67 4.27
CA ALA A 10 2.06 -0.43 3.56
C ALA A 10 3.18 -0.18 2.56
N ALA A 11 2.83 0.20 1.35
CA ALA A 11 3.80 0.44 0.29
C ALA A 11 3.31 1.49 -0.69
N MET A 12 4.27 2.17 -1.31
CA MET A 12 4.04 3.08 -2.43
C MET A 12 4.54 2.37 -3.69
N PHE A 13 3.82 2.53 -4.80
CA PHE A 13 4.22 1.89 -6.05
C PHE A 13 4.04 2.82 -7.23
N LYS A 14 4.76 2.55 -8.31
CA LYS A 14 4.61 3.24 -9.59
C LYS A 14 4.95 2.27 -10.70
N ASN A 15 3.99 2.05 -11.60
CA ASN A 15 4.17 1.18 -12.78
C ASN A 15 4.66 -0.22 -12.42
N GLU A 16 4.05 -0.81 -11.37
CA GLU A 16 4.41 -2.13 -10.87
C GLU A 16 3.29 -3.15 -11.07
N SER A 17 2.38 -2.93 -12.05
CA SER A 17 1.23 -3.81 -12.25
C SER A 17 1.64 -5.27 -12.47
N TRP A 18 2.77 -5.50 -13.14
CA TRP A 18 3.24 -6.84 -13.46
C TRP A 18 3.60 -7.68 -12.25
N THR A 19 3.87 -7.05 -11.11
CA THR A 19 4.27 -7.77 -9.88
C THR A 19 3.29 -7.59 -8.71
N LEU A 20 2.29 -6.73 -8.84
CA LEU A 20 1.41 -6.40 -7.71
C LEU A 20 0.67 -7.61 -7.15
N LYS A 21 0.12 -8.46 -8.01
CA LYS A 21 -0.62 -9.63 -7.55
C LYS A 21 0.28 -10.58 -6.76
N GLU A 22 1.48 -10.88 -7.27
CA GLU A 22 2.41 -11.75 -6.57
C GLU A 22 2.86 -11.14 -5.24
N TRP A 23 3.09 -9.84 -5.23
CA TRP A 23 3.49 -9.12 -4.04
C TRP A 23 2.40 -9.18 -2.95
N ILE A 24 1.14 -8.96 -3.33
CA ILE A 24 0.01 -9.03 -2.40
C ILE A 24 -0.14 -10.44 -1.85
N GLU A 25 -0.11 -11.45 -2.73
CA GLU A 25 -0.26 -12.85 -2.30
C GLU A 25 0.89 -13.29 -1.41
N HIS A 26 2.10 -12.79 -1.65
CA HIS A 26 3.26 -13.07 -0.80
C HIS A 26 3.01 -12.61 0.65
N TYR A 27 2.59 -11.37 0.83
CA TYR A 27 2.36 -10.85 2.18
C TYR A 27 1.12 -11.43 2.82
N LYS A 28 0.10 -11.75 2.04
CA LYS A 28 -1.08 -12.44 2.53
C LYS A 28 -0.72 -13.81 3.09
N LEU A 29 0.13 -14.55 2.37
CA LEU A 29 0.62 -15.85 2.82
C LEU A 29 1.44 -15.74 4.11
N HIS A 30 2.15 -14.63 4.30
CA HIS A 30 2.99 -14.41 5.46
C HIS A 30 2.27 -13.71 6.62
N GLY A 31 0.95 -13.66 6.58
CA GLY A 31 0.15 -13.25 7.73
C GLY A 31 -0.29 -11.80 7.78
N ALA A 32 -0.12 -11.05 6.68
CA ALA A 32 -0.62 -9.68 6.64
C ALA A 32 -2.15 -9.70 6.63
N ASP A 33 -2.75 -9.01 7.58
CA ASP A 33 -4.21 -8.92 7.69
C ASP A 33 -4.81 -7.91 6.73
N HIS A 34 -4.02 -6.91 6.35
CA HIS A 34 -4.47 -5.84 5.47
C HIS A 34 -3.28 -5.19 4.76
N ILE A 35 -3.52 -4.63 3.60
CA ILE A 35 -2.49 -3.95 2.82
C ILE A 35 -2.98 -2.55 2.45
N TYR A 36 -2.12 -1.56 2.69
CA TYR A 36 -2.32 -0.17 2.28
C TYR A 36 -1.36 0.15 1.14
N LEU A 37 -1.89 0.67 0.05
CA LEU A 37 -1.08 1.01 -1.12
C LEU A 37 -1.31 2.46 -1.52
N VAL A 38 -0.23 3.14 -1.93
CA VAL A 38 -0.31 4.46 -2.55
C VAL A 38 0.14 4.33 -4.00
N ASP A 39 -0.74 4.69 -4.94
CA ASP A 39 -0.40 4.79 -6.35
C ASP A 39 0.33 6.12 -6.58
N ASP A 40 1.60 6.05 -6.97
CA ASP A 40 2.43 7.22 -7.21
C ASP A 40 2.48 7.56 -8.70
N PHE A 41 1.33 7.97 -9.24
CA PHE A 41 1.19 8.40 -10.64
C PHE A 41 1.55 7.31 -11.64
N SER A 42 1.04 6.10 -11.42
CA SER A 42 1.24 5.00 -12.36
C SER A 42 0.52 5.25 -13.68
N ASN A 43 1.17 4.89 -14.77
CA ASN A 43 0.60 5.00 -16.12
C ASN A 43 0.15 3.65 -16.66
N ASP A 44 0.46 2.56 -15.97
CA ASP A 44 0.07 1.22 -16.39
C ASP A 44 -1.33 0.86 -15.90
N ASP A 45 -1.83 -0.26 -16.37
CA ASP A 45 -3.20 -0.70 -16.07
C ASP A 45 -3.22 -1.59 -14.83
N PHE A 46 -2.95 -1.00 -13.67
CA PHE A 46 -2.87 -1.73 -12.41
C PHE A 46 -4.23 -1.97 -11.75
N LEU A 47 -5.24 -1.15 -12.06
CA LEU A 47 -6.51 -1.18 -11.33
C LEU A 47 -7.26 -2.50 -11.46
N PRO A 48 -7.35 -3.13 -12.63
CA PRO A 48 -8.02 -4.44 -12.72
C PRO A 48 -7.35 -5.50 -11.83
N ILE A 49 -6.06 -5.39 -11.56
CA ILE A 49 -5.34 -6.31 -10.68
C ILE A 49 -5.74 -6.09 -9.23
N LEU A 50 -5.84 -4.82 -8.81
CA LEU A 50 -6.14 -4.47 -7.44
C LEU A 50 -7.63 -4.52 -7.10
N GLN A 51 -8.50 -4.35 -8.10
CA GLN A 51 -9.94 -4.21 -7.85
C GLN A 51 -10.54 -5.36 -7.03
N PRO A 52 -10.23 -6.64 -7.31
CA PRO A 52 -10.78 -7.72 -6.49
C PRO A 52 -10.35 -7.63 -5.02
N TYR A 53 -9.12 -7.19 -4.76
CA TYR A 53 -8.64 -7.04 -3.38
C TYR A 53 -9.27 -5.84 -2.69
N ILE A 54 -9.51 -4.75 -3.43
CA ILE A 54 -10.20 -3.58 -2.90
C ILE A 54 -11.64 -3.94 -2.56
N ASP A 55 -12.32 -4.64 -3.46
CA ASP A 55 -13.72 -5.03 -3.27
C ASP A 55 -13.89 -5.99 -2.09
N SER A 56 -12.89 -6.85 -1.83
CA SER A 56 -12.92 -7.76 -0.69
C SER A 56 -12.62 -7.07 0.63
N GLY A 57 -12.13 -5.83 0.59
CA GLY A 57 -11.72 -5.10 1.78
C GLY A 57 -10.31 -5.39 2.25
N TYR A 58 -9.54 -6.19 1.50
CA TYR A 58 -8.19 -6.55 1.90
C TYR A 58 -7.16 -5.46 1.59
N VAL A 59 -7.37 -4.67 0.54
CA VAL A 59 -6.46 -3.60 0.13
C VAL A 59 -7.17 -2.25 0.20
N THR A 60 -6.50 -1.27 0.80
CA THR A 60 -6.91 0.13 0.74
C THR A 60 -5.97 0.86 -0.19
N LEU A 61 -6.51 1.48 -1.23
CA LEU A 61 -5.72 2.20 -2.23
C LEU A 61 -5.87 3.69 -2.04
N PHE A 62 -4.74 4.37 -1.95
CA PHE A 62 -4.67 5.83 -1.99
C PHE A 62 -4.02 6.25 -3.31
N LYS A 63 -4.39 7.41 -3.80
CA LYS A 63 -3.77 7.97 -5.00
C LYS A 63 -2.99 9.21 -4.59
N SER A 64 -1.69 9.24 -4.91
CA SER A 64 -0.85 10.37 -4.54
C SER A 64 -1.26 11.63 -5.30
N ASP A 65 -1.27 12.76 -4.61
CA ASP A 65 -1.46 14.08 -5.19
C ASP A 65 -0.19 14.93 -5.09
N VAL A 66 0.92 14.33 -4.67
CA VAL A 66 2.21 15.03 -4.50
C VAL A 66 3.00 14.92 -5.80
N GLU A 67 2.89 15.94 -6.66
CA GLU A 67 3.53 15.93 -7.97
C GLU A 67 5.02 16.26 -7.91
N GLU A 68 5.45 17.06 -6.93
CA GLU A 68 6.82 17.54 -6.84
C GLU A 68 7.79 16.42 -6.50
N ARG A 69 8.95 16.45 -7.13
CA ARG A 69 10.05 15.52 -6.89
C ARG A 69 11.14 16.21 -6.09
N PHE A 70 11.44 15.70 -4.91
CA PHE A 70 12.44 16.28 -4.03
C PHE A 70 13.06 15.19 -3.16
N THR A 71 14.22 15.49 -2.54
CA THR A 71 14.88 14.57 -1.63
C THR A 71 13.96 14.31 -0.41
N GLY A 72 13.75 13.04 -0.11
CA GLY A 72 12.86 12.66 0.99
C GLY A 72 11.39 12.58 0.60
N ARG A 73 11.07 12.70 -0.67
CA ARG A 73 9.69 12.65 -1.16
C ARG A 73 8.97 11.37 -0.76
N GLN A 74 9.64 10.23 -0.82
CA GLN A 74 9.01 8.96 -0.45
C GLN A 74 8.56 8.97 1.00
N ILE A 75 9.38 9.49 1.90
CA ILE A 75 9.02 9.61 3.32
C ILE A 75 7.83 10.55 3.48
N HIS A 76 7.86 11.69 2.78
CA HIS A 76 6.78 12.65 2.84
C HIS A 76 5.44 12.06 2.39
N VAL A 77 5.45 11.36 1.25
CA VAL A 77 4.24 10.75 0.68
C VAL A 77 3.72 9.65 1.60
N THR A 78 4.59 8.78 2.07
CA THR A 78 4.16 7.69 2.96
C THR A 78 3.61 8.23 4.27
N ASN A 79 4.21 9.28 4.83
CA ASN A 79 3.68 9.89 6.05
C ASN A 79 2.32 10.53 5.81
N LYS A 80 2.13 11.19 4.67
CA LYS A 80 0.85 11.84 4.36
C LYS A 80 -0.31 10.83 4.35
N TYR A 81 -0.11 9.67 3.77
CA TYR A 81 -1.19 8.71 3.59
C TYR A 81 -1.25 7.65 4.69
N PHE A 82 -0.12 7.28 5.28
CA PHE A 82 -0.08 6.16 6.23
C PHE A 82 -0.13 6.58 7.71
N LEU A 83 0.36 7.77 8.08
CA LEU A 83 0.25 8.21 9.47
C LEU A 83 -1.20 8.30 9.95
N PRO A 84 -2.15 8.84 9.17
CA PRO A 84 -3.52 8.93 9.65
C PRO A 84 -4.17 7.58 9.94
N ILE A 85 -3.72 6.51 9.26
CA ILE A 85 -4.31 5.17 9.44
C ILE A 85 -3.42 4.25 10.28
N ALA A 86 -2.27 4.72 10.76
CA ALA A 86 -1.31 3.86 11.44
C ALA A 86 -1.90 3.22 12.70
N LYS A 87 -2.81 3.90 13.38
CA LYS A 87 -3.43 3.37 14.60
C LYS A 87 -4.46 2.27 14.35
N GLU A 88 -4.84 2.02 13.09
CA GLU A 88 -5.76 0.95 12.76
C GLU A 88 -5.12 -0.42 12.91
N SER A 89 -3.80 -0.49 12.94
CA SER A 89 -3.07 -1.75 13.04
C SER A 89 -2.18 -1.74 14.26
N LYS A 90 -2.03 -2.90 14.90
CA LYS A 90 -1.07 -3.03 16.00
C LYS A 90 0.35 -2.93 15.47
N TRP A 91 0.62 -3.55 14.33
CA TRP A 91 1.91 -3.50 13.64
C TRP A 91 1.70 -3.12 12.19
N ILE A 92 2.53 -2.21 11.68
CA ILE A 92 2.50 -1.84 10.27
C ILE A 92 3.94 -1.81 9.75
N ALA A 93 4.18 -2.52 8.65
CA ALA A 93 5.49 -2.56 8.01
C ALA A 93 5.42 -1.78 6.70
N GLN A 94 6.36 -0.86 6.51
CA GLN A 94 6.52 -0.16 5.23
C GLN A 94 7.58 -0.89 4.41
N VAL A 95 7.21 -1.28 3.20
CA VAL A 95 8.10 -2.03 2.31
C VAL A 95 7.99 -1.48 0.89
N ASP A 96 8.93 -1.84 0.04
CA ASP A 96 8.89 -1.49 -1.38
C ASP A 96 8.27 -2.63 -2.19
N VAL A 97 7.49 -2.27 -3.22
CA VAL A 97 6.82 -3.28 -4.05
C VAL A 97 7.82 -4.07 -4.89
N ASP A 98 8.91 -3.44 -5.29
CA ASP A 98 9.92 -4.06 -6.16
C ASP A 98 10.95 -4.92 -5.40
N GLU A 99 10.73 -5.17 -4.12
CA GLU A 99 11.61 -6.02 -3.31
C GLU A 99 11.02 -7.36 -2.95
#